data_406b04cefb8a841efdb6f0e9dc41dc92
#
_entry.id   406b04cefb8a841efdb6f0e9dc41dc92
#
_cell.length_a   1.000
_cell.length_b   1.000
_cell.length_c   1.000
_cell.angle_alpha   90.00
_cell.angle_beta   90.00
_cell.angle_gamma   90.00
#
_symmetry.space_group_name_H-M   'P 1'
#
loop_
_entity.id
_entity.type
_entity.pdbx_description
1 polymer ?
#
loop_
_entity_poly.entity_id
_entity_poly.type
_entity_poly.pdbx_seq_one_letter_code
_entity_poly.pdbx_strand_id
1 'polypeptide(L)'
;MKRIFLLFCLIFVSFFSFAQPEVKNVIFLIGDGMGLAQSYAAYLHNGEKLCFYEFPYTGLSITTCADRKVTDSGAGGTALAIGHKTTYQTIGLDEKGNPHLSLLKHAKQMGKSTAVICTSSLTHATPASFVANVKNREQQEEIAMQYLEGYCDVAIGGGADYFKANKRKDNLDLPKELRKKGFDVVFSEKDLFESKSDRIVALLDDNHLQDAAKRGDVMEKSLRKTLDLMQKNENGFFIMLEGSKIDMEAHLNKYDSMIEEVLDFERCVKIAFEFAKENPNTLIVVTADHETGGLTLPAKDNDVKDKWTTLNHTGVPVPIFSFGMGAENFTGVMQNKDIAKRILNLMK
;
A
#
# COMPACT_ATOMS: atom_id res chain seq x y z
N MET A 1 -34.37 -9.15 -73.95
CA MET A 1 -33.15 -8.84 -73.20
C MET A 1 -33.56 -8.22 -71.88
N LYS A 2 -33.54 -9.03 -70.78
CA LYS A 2 -33.88 -8.53 -69.41
C LYS A 2 -32.56 -8.14 -68.73
N ARG A 3 -32.43 -6.86 -68.34
CA ARG A 3 -31.30 -6.36 -67.54
C ARG A 3 -31.60 -6.61 -66.08
N ILE A 4 -30.81 -7.42 -65.41
CA ILE A 4 -30.82 -7.66 -63.96
C ILE A 4 -29.94 -6.56 -63.35
N PHE A 5 -30.53 -5.67 -62.55
CA PHE A 5 -29.81 -4.70 -61.73
C PHE A 5 -29.45 -5.41 -60.40
N LEU A 6 -28.17 -5.67 -60.19
CA LEU A 6 -27.63 -6.15 -58.90
C LEU A 6 -27.42 -4.95 -57.96
N LEU A 7 -28.22 -4.82 -56.95
CA LEU A 7 -28.04 -3.82 -55.90
C LEU A 7 -27.03 -4.34 -54.87
N PHE A 8 -25.83 -3.81 -54.85
CA PHE A 8 -24.86 -4.10 -53.83
C PHE A 8 -25.17 -3.22 -52.57
N CYS A 9 -25.78 -3.82 -51.52
CA CYS A 9 -25.88 -3.19 -50.22
C CYS A 9 -24.53 -3.35 -49.50
N LEU A 10 -23.73 -2.26 -49.44
CA LEU A 10 -22.59 -2.14 -48.58
C LEU A 10 -23.08 -1.97 -47.13
N ILE A 11 -22.99 -3.05 -46.33
CA ILE A 11 -23.20 -3.00 -44.88
C ILE A 11 -21.92 -2.42 -44.26
N PHE A 12 -21.98 -1.17 -43.86
CA PHE A 12 -20.96 -0.53 -43.02
C PHE A 12 -21.12 -1.09 -41.61
N VAL A 13 -20.35 -2.11 -41.25
CA VAL A 13 -20.19 -2.58 -39.86
C VAL A 13 -19.24 -1.61 -39.18
N SER A 14 -19.79 -0.63 -38.48
CA SER A 14 -19.01 0.23 -37.57
C SER A 14 -18.55 -0.63 -36.42
N PHE A 15 -17.29 -1.05 -36.41
CA PHE A 15 -16.65 -1.60 -35.21
C PHE A 15 -16.54 -0.46 -34.17
N PHE A 16 -17.50 -0.34 -33.30
CA PHE A 16 -17.30 0.37 -32.05
C PHE A 16 -16.28 -0.45 -31.25
N SER A 17 -15.01 -0.07 -31.33
CA SER A 17 -14.01 -0.50 -30.36
C SER A 17 -14.43 0.08 -29.01
N PHE A 18 -15.15 -0.69 -28.20
CA PHE A 18 -15.30 -0.36 -26.80
C PHE A 18 -13.88 -0.48 -26.21
N ALA A 19 -13.24 0.67 -25.95
CA ALA A 19 -12.03 0.69 -25.16
C ALA A 19 -12.34 -0.06 -23.86
N GLN A 20 -11.55 -1.07 -23.55
CA GLN A 20 -11.68 -1.77 -22.27
C GLN A 20 -11.56 -0.71 -21.16
N PRO A 21 -12.43 -0.75 -20.17
CA PRO A 21 -12.37 0.22 -19.08
C PRO A 21 -10.98 0.15 -18.42
N GLU A 22 -10.26 1.28 -18.43
CA GLU A 22 -8.90 1.41 -17.93
C GLU A 22 -8.92 1.74 -16.45
N VAL A 23 -8.11 1.04 -15.65
CA VAL A 23 -7.87 1.39 -14.24
C VAL A 23 -7.00 2.65 -14.19
N LYS A 24 -7.63 3.81 -13.96
CA LYS A 24 -6.90 5.07 -13.82
C LYS A 24 -6.27 5.23 -12.45
N ASN A 25 -7.00 4.86 -11.40
CA ASN A 25 -6.61 5.08 -10.02
C ASN A 25 -6.40 3.73 -9.32
N VAL A 26 -5.33 3.62 -8.58
CA VAL A 26 -5.05 2.45 -7.72
C VAL A 26 -4.82 2.93 -6.30
N ILE A 27 -5.54 2.36 -5.35
CA ILE A 27 -5.32 2.53 -3.92
C ILE A 27 -4.97 1.16 -3.36
N PHE A 28 -3.68 0.96 -3.06
CA PHE A 28 -3.14 -0.27 -2.54
C PHE A 28 -2.89 -0.12 -1.04
N LEU A 29 -3.69 -0.81 -0.23
CA LEU A 29 -3.67 -0.72 1.22
C LEU A 29 -3.05 -2.01 1.80
N ILE A 30 -2.02 -1.85 2.62
CA ILE A 30 -1.25 -2.95 3.22
C ILE A 30 -1.33 -2.83 4.74
N GLY A 31 -1.98 -3.80 5.39
CA GLY A 31 -1.89 -3.96 6.84
C GLY A 31 -0.67 -4.83 7.16
N ASP A 32 0.43 -4.24 7.63
CA ASP A 32 1.64 -4.98 7.98
C ASP A 32 1.31 -6.01 9.07
N GLY A 33 1.66 -7.28 8.84
CA GLY A 33 1.38 -8.37 9.77
C GLY A 33 -0.08 -8.77 9.93
N MET A 34 -1.00 -8.16 9.15
CA MET A 34 -2.45 -8.35 9.25
C MET A 34 -2.91 -9.66 8.60
N GLY A 35 -2.77 -10.77 9.30
CA GLY A 35 -3.38 -12.04 8.91
C GLY A 35 -4.90 -12.05 9.06
N LEU A 36 -5.52 -13.18 8.69
CA LEU A 36 -6.97 -13.34 8.77
C LEU A 36 -7.48 -13.23 10.22
N ALA A 37 -6.73 -13.76 11.19
CA ALA A 37 -7.14 -13.71 12.60
C ALA A 37 -7.10 -12.28 13.15
N GLN A 38 -6.10 -11.47 12.78
CA GLN A 38 -5.99 -10.07 13.20
C GLN A 38 -7.16 -9.24 12.65
N SER A 39 -7.46 -9.36 11.35
CA SER A 39 -8.58 -8.67 10.74
C SER A 39 -9.93 -9.14 11.29
N TYR A 40 -10.08 -10.45 11.56
CA TYR A 40 -11.31 -10.99 12.12
C TYR A 40 -11.53 -10.59 13.59
N ALA A 41 -10.45 -10.51 14.39
CA ALA A 41 -10.52 -9.99 15.75
C ALA A 41 -11.06 -8.55 15.78
N ALA A 42 -10.57 -7.69 14.87
CA ALA A 42 -11.08 -6.33 14.74
C ALA A 42 -12.54 -6.28 14.27
N TYR A 43 -12.94 -7.18 13.35
CA TYR A 43 -14.34 -7.34 12.92
C TYR A 43 -15.27 -7.65 14.09
N LEU A 44 -14.93 -8.63 14.92
CA LEU A 44 -15.71 -9.00 16.11
C LEU A 44 -15.77 -7.83 17.11
N HIS A 45 -14.63 -7.19 17.39
CA HIS A 45 -14.54 -6.06 18.31
C HIS A 45 -15.39 -4.87 17.87
N ASN A 46 -15.48 -4.62 16.56
CA ASN A 46 -16.24 -3.51 15.96
C ASN A 46 -17.73 -3.84 15.68
N GLY A 47 -18.30 -4.80 16.43
CA GLY A 47 -19.70 -5.18 16.28
C GLY A 47 -20.01 -5.83 14.94
N GLU A 48 -19.11 -6.71 14.50
CA GLU A 48 -19.21 -7.48 13.24
C GLU A 48 -19.30 -6.60 11.99
N LYS A 49 -18.48 -5.53 11.95
CA LYS A 49 -18.45 -4.57 10.84
C LYS A 49 -17.02 -4.16 10.48
N LEU A 50 -16.59 -4.50 9.27
CA LEU A 50 -15.43 -3.92 8.61
C LEU A 50 -15.77 -3.71 7.13
N CYS A 51 -15.48 -2.53 6.60
CA CYS A 51 -15.79 -2.14 5.23
C CYS A 51 -15.19 -3.10 4.20
N PHE A 52 -13.93 -3.52 4.38
CA PHE A 52 -13.28 -4.41 3.43
C PHE A 52 -13.81 -5.86 3.48
N TYR A 53 -14.57 -6.27 4.51
CA TYR A 53 -15.29 -7.55 4.53
C TYR A 53 -16.55 -7.54 3.64
N GLU A 54 -17.03 -6.35 3.26
CA GLU A 54 -18.12 -6.18 2.32
C GLU A 54 -17.65 -6.16 0.85
N PHE A 55 -16.33 -6.22 0.59
CA PHE A 55 -15.80 -6.20 -0.76
C PHE A 55 -16.16 -7.49 -1.49
N PRO A 56 -16.57 -7.39 -2.78
CA PRO A 56 -17.14 -8.53 -3.52
C PRO A 56 -16.13 -9.63 -3.87
N TYR A 57 -14.83 -9.33 -3.84
CA TYR A 57 -13.80 -10.26 -4.26
C TYR A 57 -12.77 -10.49 -3.16
N THR A 58 -12.57 -11.76 -2.82
CA THR A 58 -11.64 -12.20 -1.77
C THR A 58 -10.69 -13.27 -2.31
N GLY A 59 -9.43 -13.18 -1.90
CA GLY A 59 -8.39 -14.14 -2.21
C GLY A 59 -7.46 -14.39 -1.04
N LEU A 60 -6.45 -15.23 -1.26
CA LEU A 60 -5.38 -15.52 -0.31
C LEU A 60 -4.01 -15.30 -0.97
N SER A 61 -3.10 -14.65 -0.27
CA SER A 61 -1.74 -14.38 -0.68
C SER A 61 -0.76 -15.30 0.02
N ILE A 62 0.06 -16.05 -0.74
CA ILE A 62 1.19 -16.84 -0.22
C ILE A 62 2.40 -15.93 -0.11
N THR A 63 2.86 -15.72 1.12
CA THR A 63 3.81 -14.66 1.49
C THR A 63 5.29 -15.09 1.51
N THR A 64 5.62 -16.36 1.25
CA THR A 64 7.02 -16.85 1.27
C THR A 64 7.97 -15.95 0.49
N CYS A 65 9.19 -15.71 0.99
CA CYS A 65 10.27 -15.09 0.22
C CYS A 65 11.12 -16.12 -0.55
N ALA A 66 12.14 -15.69 -1.26
CA ALA A 66 12.89 -16.57 -2.15
C ALA A 66 13.71 -17.61 -1.39
N ASP A 67 14.25 -17.26 -0.23
CA ASP A 67 15.16 -18.08 0.57
C ASP A 67 14.52 -18.65 1.84
N ARG A 68 13.30 -18.25 2.22
CA ARG A 68 12.63 -18.68 3.46
C ARG A 68 11.15 -18.92 3.28
N LYS A 69 10.58 -19.79 4.13
CA LYS A 69 9.13 -20.08 4.17
C LYS A 69 8.35 -18.98 4.90
N VAL A 70 8.98 -18.32 5.86
CA VAL A 70 8.42 -17.17 6.57
C VAL A 70 9.20 -15.93 6.14
N THR A 71 8.48 -14.94 5.60
CA THR A 71 9.05 -13.69 5.11
C THR A 71 9.19 -12.66 6.22
N ASP A 72 9.92 -11.57 5.94
CA ASP A 72 9.83 -10.30 6.65
C ASP A 72 9.14 -9.26 5.77
N SER A 73 8.84 -8.08 6.33
CA SER A 73 8.23 -6.97 5.57
C SER A 73 9.13 -6.49 4.42
N GLY A 74 10.47 -6.63 4.53
CA GLY A 74 11.39 -6.29 3.45
C GLY A 74 11.14 -7.12 2.20
N ALA A 75 11.14 -8.44 2.33
CA ALA A 75 10.89 -9.34 1.21
C ALA A 75 9.40 -9.41 0.84
N GLY A 76 8.48 -9.37 1.82
CA GLY A 76 7.03 -9.35 1.59
C GLY A 76 6.59 -8.09 0.84
N GLY A 77 6.94 -6.92 1.38
CA GLY A 77 6.67 -5.63 0.74
C GLY A 77 7.32 -5.48 -0.63
N THR A 78 8.56 -5.96 -0.80
CA THR A 78 9.22 -5.99 -2.11
C THR A 78 8.44 -6.82 -3.12
N ALA A 79 7.97 -8.02 -2.75
CA ALA A 79 7.17 -8.83 -3.67
C ALA A 79 5.88 -8.13 -4.09
N LEU A 80 5.21 -7.42 -3.16
CA LEU A 80 4.02 -6.60 -3.41
C LEU A 80 4.32 -5.34 -4.23
N ALA A 81 5.55 -4.81 -4.17
CA ALA A 81 5.93 -3.58 -4.86
C ALA A 81 6.44 -3.83 -6.29
N ILE A 82 7.31 -4.83 -6.49
CA ILE A 82 8.02 -5.03 -7.78
C ILE A 82 7.57 -6.27 -8.56
N GLY A 83 6.69 -7.12 -8.00
CA GLY A 83 6.23 -8.34 -8.66
C GLY A 83 7.27 -9.46 -8.77
N HIS A 84 8.33 -9.42 -7.98
CA HIS A 84 9.38 -10.44 -7.89
C HIS A 84 9.60 -10.87 -6.45
N LYS A 85 9.89 -12.15 -6.24
CA LYS A 85 10.39 -12.61 -4.94
C LYS A 85 11.81 -12.12 -4.74
N THR A 86 12.15 -11.85 -3.49
CA THR A 86 13.50 -11.48 -3.07
C THR A 86 13.93 -12.28 -1.84
N THR A 87 15.17 -12.12 -1.41
CA THR A 87 15.70 -12.72 -0.18
C THR A 87 15.29 -11.88 1.04
N TYR A 88 15.30 -12.52 2.20
CA TYR A 88 14.94 -11.92 3.48
C TYR A 88 15.70 -10.59 3.73
N GLN A 89 15.03 -9.56 4.23
CA GLN A 89 15.51 -8.19 4.49
C GLN A 89 15.88 -7.35 3.25
N THR A 90 15.71 -7.85 2.06
CA THR A 90 16.06 -7.12 0.83
C THR A 90 14.89 -6.24 0.36
N ILE A 91 15.21 -5.03 -0.11
CA ILE A 91 14.25 -4.02 -0.57
C ILE A 91 14.43 -3.75 -2.06
N GLY A 92 13.36 -3.91 -2.86
CA GLY A 92 13.30 -3.47 -4.27
C GLY A 92 14.19 -4.22 -5.26
N LEU A 93 14.91 -5.27 -4.81
CA LEU A 93 15.76 -6.11 -5.65
C LEU A 93 15.12 -7.49 -5.82
N ASP A 94 15.39 -8.19 -6.91
CA ASP A 94 15.00 -9.58 -7.09
C ASP A 94 15.94 -10.54 -6.31
N GLU A 95 15.68 -11.85 -6.39
CA GLU A 95 16.50 -12.88 -5.73
C GLU A 95 17.97 -12.95 -6.20
N LYS A 96 18.25 -12.32 -7.35
CA LYS A 96 19.62 -12.24 -7.93
C LYS A 96 20.28 -10.90 -7.60
N GLY A 97 19.59 -10.00 -6.89
CA GLY A 97 20.07 -8.67 -6.53
C GLY A 97 19.91 -7.63 -7.65
N ASN A 98 19.13 -7.87 -8.69
CA ASN A 98 18.84 -6.89 -9.73
C ASN A 98 17.73 -5.94 -9.28
N PRO A 99 17.88 -4.62 -9.49
CA PRO A 99 16.82 -3.65 -9.18
C PRO A 99 15.67 -3.75 -10.19
N HIS A 100 14.45 -3.57 -9.68
CA HIS A 100 13.24 -3.48 -10.49
C HIS A 100 12.47 -2.21 -10.15
N LEU A 101 11.71 -1.69 -11.12
CA LEU A 101 10.77 -0.62 -10.87
C LEU A 101 9.60 -1.14 -10.02
N SER A 102 9.25 -0.41 -8.99
CA SER A 102 8.05 -0.68 -8.21
C SER A 102 6.78 -0.22 -8.94
N LEU A 103 5.61 -0.66 -8.47
CA LEU A 103 4.31 -0.15 -8.95
C LEU A 103 4.24 1.37 -8.93
N LEU A 104 4.74 2.00 -7.86
CA LEU A 104 4.82 3.45 -7.72
C LEU A 104 5.70 4.08 -8.83
N LYS A 105 6.89 3.53 -9.05
CA LYS A 105 7.81 4.02 -10.10
C LYS A 105 7.22 3.81 -11.50
N HIS A 106 6.56 2.68 -11.76
CA HIS A 106 5.83 2.44 -13.01
C HIS A 106 4.68 3.43 -13.20
N ALA A 107 3.86 3.66 -12.17
CA ALA A 107 2.77 4.64 -12.24
C ALA A 107 3.30 6.05 -12.57
N LYS A 108 4.40 6.45 -11.94
CA LYS A 108 5.05 7.74 -12.24
C LYS A 108 5.53 7.84 -13.68
N GLN A 109 6.10 6.77 -14.25
CA GLN A 109 6.50 6.73 -15.68
C GLN A 109 5.32 6.79 -16.63
N MET A 110 4.13 6.34 -16.19
CA MET A 110 2.87 6.48 -16.94
C MET A 110 2.23 7.88 -16.79
N GLY A 111 2.91 8.83 -16.13
CA GLY A 111 2.38 10.18 -15.90
C GLY A 111 1.34 10.27 -14.80
N LYS A 112 1.14 9.21 -14.01
CA LYS A 112 0.23 9.20 -12.87
C LYS A 112 0.84 9.94 -11.66
N SER A 113 0.02 10.51 -10.81
CA SER A 113 0.44 11.00 -9.49
C SER A 113 0.70 9.84 -8.55
N THR A 114 1.62 10.00 -7.59
CA THR A 114 2.09 8.89 -6.76
C THR A 114 2.19 9.26 -5.30
N ALA A 115 1.76 8.36 -4.40
CA ALA A 115 1.90 8.58 -2.96
C ALA A 115 2.27 7.34 -2.17
N VAL A 116 2.95 7.60 -1.04
CA VAL A 116 3.19 6.66 0.06
C VAL A 116 2.71 7.30 1.35
N ILE A 117 1.84 6.60 2.08
CA ILE A 117 1.34 7.02 3.39
C ILE A 117 1.52 5.85 4.34
N CYS A 118 2.13 6.07 5.51
CA CYS A 118 2.36 4.99 6.47
C CYS A 118 2.34 5.47 7.92
N THR A 119 2.08 4.55 8.85
CA THR A 119 2.16 4.81 10.29
C THR A 119 3.56 4.58 10.86
N SER A 120 4.47 4.02 10.07
CA SER A 120 5.90 3.88 10.39
C SER A 120 6.76 5.05 9.90
N SER A 121 8.08 4.91 10.01
CA SER A 121 9.00 5.77 9.27
C SER A 121 8.85 5.51 7.75
N LEU A 122 9.00 6.55 6.94
CA LEU A 122 9.03 6.43 5.48
C LEU A 122 10.14 5.51 4.96
N THR A 123 11.14 5.26 5.80
CA THR A 123 12.26 4.35 5.52
C THR A 123 12.02 2.92 6.02
N HIS A 124 10.89 2.64 6.68
CA HIS A 124 10.51 1.27 7.08
C HIS A 124 10.33 0.38 5.85
N ALA A 125 10.46 -0.91 6.04
CA ALA A 125 10.60 -1.89 4.95
C ALA A 125 9.50 -1.83 3.88
N THR A 126 8.24 -1.75 4.29
CA THR A 126 7.10 -1.77 3.34
C THR A 126 7.03 -0.50 2.51
N PRO A 127 7.00 0.74 3.07
CA PRO A 127 7.03 1.95 2.26
C PRO A 127 8.31 2.05 1.43
N ALA A 128 9.48 1.67 2.00
CA ALA A 128 10.74 1.65 1.27
C ALA A 128 10.70 0.78 0.01
N SER A 129 9.99 -0.36 0.04
CA SER A 129 9.88 -1.28 -1.10
C SER A 129 9.26 -0.63 -2.35
N PHE A 130 8.46 0.42 -2.18
CA PHE A 130 7.87 1.18 -3.29
C PHE A 130 8.78 2.30 -3.81
N VAL A 131 9.78 2.72 -3.04
CA VAL A 131 10.62 3.89 -3.34
C VAL A 131 12.07 3.52 -3.62
N ALA A 132 12.62 2.53 -2.91
CA ALA A 132 14.05 2.28 -2.83
C ALA A 132 14.47 0.88 -3.33
N ASN A 133 15.78 0.75 -3.57
CA ASN A 133 16.46 -0.50 -3.91
C ASN A 133 17.72 -0.61 -3.04
N VAL A 134 17.69 -1.45 -1.99
CA VAL A 134 18.84 -1.71 -1.10
C VAL A 134 18.92 -3.18 -0.72
N LYS A 135 20.13 -3.66 -0.40
CA LYS A 135 20.37 -5.06 -0.03
C LYS A 135 19.86 -5.42 1.36
N ASN A 136 19.71 -4.43 2.23
CA ASN A 136 19.25 -4.66 3.59
C ASN A 136 18.35 -3.50 4.05
N ARG A 137 17.17 -3.82 4.60
CA ARG A 137 16.19 -2.86 5.12
C ARG A 137 16.74 -1.92 6.20
N GLU A 138 17.82 -2.32 6.88
CA GLU A 138 18.47 -1.49 7.90
C GLU A 138 19.30 -0.32 7.31
N GLN A 139 19.48 -0.28 5.99
CA GLN A 139 20.13 0.84 5.29
C GLN A 139 19.20 2.05 5.18
N GLN A 140 18.60 2.48 6.28
CA GLN A 140 17.53 3.47 6.30
C GLN A 140 17.96 4.85 5.79
N GLU A 141 19.22 5.26 6.04
CA GLU A 141 19.77 6.51 5.49
C GLU A 141 19.90 6.47 3.97
N GLU A 142 20.24 5.31 3.39
CA GLU A 142 20.31 5.09 1.94
C GLU A 142 18.91 5.03 1.32
N ILE A 143 17.95 4.42 2.02
CA ILE A 143 16.53 4.45 1.62
C ILE A 143 16.01 5.89 1.58
N ALA A 144 16.28 6.69 2.62
CA ALA A 144 15.88 8.10 2.68
C ALA A 144 16.43 8.92 1.50
N MET A 145 17.67 8.66 1.07
CA MET A 145 18.27 9.33 -0.09
C MET A 145 17.49 9.08 -1.39
N GLN A 146 16.87 7.92 -1.55
CA GLN A 146 16.18 7.56 -2.78
C GLN A 146 14.83 8.31 -2.95
N TYR A 147 14.31 8.96 -1.92
CA TYR A 147 13.22 9.92 -2.07
C TYR A 147 13.62 11.14 -2.95
N LEU A 148 14.93 11.45 -3.04
CA LEU A 148 15.44 12.47 -3.95
C LEU A 148 15.27 12.12 -5.44
N GLU A 149 15.02 10.87 -5.80
CA GLU A 149 14.73 10.47 -7.18
C GLU A 149 13.42 11.10 -7.70
N GLY A 150 12.50 11.45 -6.77
CA GLY A 150 11.28 12.19 -7.11
C GLY A 150 10.17 11.36 -7.76
N TYR A 151 10.21 10.04 -7.60
CA TYR A 151 9.13 9.15 -8.05
C TYR A 151 7.88 9.21 -7.17
N CYS A 152 8.01 9.65 -5.92
CA CYS A 152 6.90 9.78 -4.97
C CYS A 152 6.54 11.27 -4.84
N ASP A 153 5.35 11.67 -5.27
CA ASP A 153 4.91 13.07 -5.18
C ASP A 153 4.48 13.46 -3.77
N VAL A 154 3.78 12.55 -3.08
CA VAL A 154 3.33 12.75 -1.70
C VAL A 154 3.82 11.59 -0.83
N ALA A 155 4.67 11.90 0.15
CA ALA A 155 5.16 10.94 1.14
C ALA A 155 4.77 11.43 2.53
N ILE A 156 3.99 10.65 3.28
CA ILE A 156 3.51 11.01 4.63
C ILE A 156 3.80 9.86 5.59
N GLY A 157 4.54 10.14 6.66
CA GLY A 157 4.91 9.16 7.69
C GLY A 157 5.85 9.76 8.72
N GLY A 158 6.50 8.90 9.47
CA GLY A 158 7.57 9.29 10.40
C GLY A 158 8.95 9.21 9.75
N GLY A 159 10.00 9.16 10.59
CA GLY A 159 11.38 8.91 10.19
C GLY A 159 12.21 10.17 9.96
N ALA A 160 11.83 11.30 10.54
CA ALA A 160 12.55 12.57 10.36
C ALA A 160 14.05 12.45 10.70
N ASP A 161 14.42 11.55 11.62
CA ASP A 161 15.81 11.32 11.99
C ASP A 161 16.68 10.79 10.84
N TYR A 162 16.09 10.04 9.87
CA TYR A 162 16.83 9.55 8.71
C TYR A 162 16.98 10.61 7.60
N PHE A 163 16.35 11.76 7.73
CA PHE A 163 16.40 12.86 6.74
C PHE A 163 17.18 14.08 7.24
N LYS A 164 17.17 14.37 8.56
CA LYS A 164 17.82 15.56 9.15
C LYS A 164 19.33 15.43 9.19
N ALA A 165 20.08 16.43 8.73
CA ALA A 165 21.53 16.45 8.69
C ALA A 165 22.21 16.14 10.03
N ASN A 166 21.69 16.66 11.13
CA ASN A 166 22.25 16.47 12.47
C ASN A 166 21.99 15.08 13.08
N LYS A 167 21.27 14.22 12.38
CA LYS A 167 20.93 12.84 12.78
C LYS A 167 21.59 11.80 11.88
N ARG A 168 21.91 12.15 10.65
CA ARG A 168 22.53 11.28 9.65
C ARG A 168 24.06 11.23 9.83
N LYS A 169 24.65 10.07 9.52
CA LYS A 169 26.11 9.85 9.58
C LYS A 169 26.86 10.65 8.52
N ASP A 170 26.23 10.87 7.36
CA ASP A 170 26.79 11.64 6.23
C ASP A 170 26.57 13.15 6.35
N ASN A 171 25.84 13.62 7.37
CA ASN A 171 25.45 15.02 7.60
C ASN A 171 24.70 15.67 6.41
N LEU A 172 24.10 14.90 5.51
CA LEU A 172 23.36 15.41 4.39
C LEU A 172 21.95 15.89 4.82
N ASP A 173 21.62 17.14 4.49
CA ASP A 173 20.32 17.74 4.76
C ASP A 173 19.32 17.38 3.64
N LEU A 174 18.67 16.21 3.76
CA LEU A 174 17.69 15.77 2.77
C LEU A 174 16.46 16.69 2.67
N PRO A 175 15.90 17.24 3.76
CA PRO A 175 14.86 18.26 3.69
C PRO A 175 15.23 19.44 2.79
N LYS A 176 16.45 19.95 2.90
CA LYS A 176 16.95 21.03 2.04
C LYS A 176 17.06 20.59 0.57
N GLU A 177 17.59 19.40 0.31
CA GLU A 177 17.72 18.89 -1.05
C GLU A 177 16.35 18.59 -1.69
N LEU A 178 15.38 18.07 -0.94
CA LEU A 178 14.01 17.87 -1.40
C LEU A 178 13.32 19.21 -1.74
N ARG A 179 13.50 20.26 -0.90
CA ARG A 179 12.98 21.60 -1.20
C ARG A 179 13.57 22.18 -2.50
N LYS A 180 14.86 21.97 -2.77
CA LYS A 180 15.47 22.37 -4.05
C LYS A 180 14.84 21.66 -5.27
N LYS A 181 14.27 20.47 -5.05
CA LYS A 181 13.54 19.70 -6.07
C LYS A 181 12.06 20.03 -6.14
N GLY A 182 11.61 21.07 -5.43
CA GLY A 182 10.24 21.57 -5.46
C GLY A 182 9.28 20.85 -4.52
N PHE A 183 9.78 20.08 -3.54
CA PHE A 183 8.93 19.52 -2.50
C PHE A 183 8.68 20.52 -1.38
N ASP A 184 7.46 20.53 -0.88
CA ASP A 184 7.17 21.08 0.45
C ASP A 184 7.52 20.02 1.50
N VAL A 185 8.49 20.33 2.37
CA VAL A 185 8.95 19.40 3.42
C VAL A 185 8.49 19.92 4.76
N VAL A 186 7.57 19.21 5.38
CA VAL A 186 6.89 19.60 6.62
C VAL A 186 7.12 18.62 7.76
N PHE A 187 7.04 19.09 9.00
CA PHE A 187 7.34 18.32 10.20
C PHE A 187 6.20 18.32 11.23
N SER A 188 5.04 18.84 10.86
CA SER A 188 3.86 18.83 11.71
C SER A 188 2.59 18.56 10.92
N GLU A 189 1.58 18.04 11.59
CA GLU A 189 0.25 17.86 11.00
C GLU A 189 -0.33 19.19 10.52
N LYS A 190 -0.17 20.26 11.32
CA LYS A 190 -0.64 21.59 10.95
C LYS A 190 -0.07 22.02 9.61
N ASP A 191 1.26 21.97 9.45
CA ASP A 191 1.92 22.39 8.21
C ASP A 191 1.52 21.47 7.04
N LEU A 192 1.38 20.15 7.28
CA LEU A 192 0.87 19.23 6.27
C LEU A 192 -0.50 19.66 5.76
N PHE A 193 -1.47 19.93 6.65
CA PHE A 193 -2.83 20.23 6.24
C PHE A 193 -2.99 21.65 5.68
N GLU A 194 -2.12 22.60 6.04
CA GLU A 194 -2.06 23.96 5.48
C GLU A 194 -1.32 24.02 4.12
N SER A 195 -0.43 23.08 3.82
CA SER A 195 0.33 23.04 2.56
C SER A 195 -0.59 23.05 1.34
N LYS A 196 -0.22 23.82 0.32
CA LYS A 196 -0.91 23.90 -1.00
C LYS A 196 -0.13 23.25 -2.12
N SER A 197 1.04 22.66 -1.80
CA SER A 197 1.89 21.96 -2.77
C SER A 197 1.23 20.66 -3.20
N ASP A 198 1.48 20.26 -4.43
CA ASP A 198 1.17 18.96 -5.00
C ASP A 198 2.31 17.94 -4.80
N ARG A 199 3.46 18.42 -4.28
CA ARG A 199 4.63 17.60 -3.95
C ARG A 199 5.02 17.82 -2.49
N ILE A 200 4.75 16.82 -1.63
CA ILE A 200 4.88 16.95 -0.18
C ILE A 200 5.69 15.77 0.39
N VAL A 201 6.63 16.08 1.27
CA VAL A 201 7.24 15.09 2.18
C VAL A 201 6.94 15.53 3.60
N ALA A 202 6.06 14.79 4.28
CA ALA A 202 5.65 15.04 5.64
C ALA A 202 6.29 14.01 6.57
N LEU A 203 7.19 14.48 7.41
CA LEU A 203 7.95 13.72 8.40
C LEU A 203 7.39 14.05 9.78
N LEU A 204 6.27 13.42 10.14
CA LEU A 204 5.43 13.83 11.27
C LEU A 204 5.93 13.34 12.65
N ASP A 205 6.94 12.48 12.66
CA ASP A 205 7.61 12.02 13.88
C ASP A 205 9.09 11.73 13.57
N ASP A 206 9.93 11.71 14.60
CA ASP A 206 11.36 11.41 14.44
C ASP A 206 11.60 9.95 14.01
N ASN A 207 10.77 9.01 14.45
CA ASN A 207 10.82 7.59 14.07
C ASN A 207 9.47 7.13 13.48
N HIS A 208 8.64 6.41 14.23
CA HIS A 208 7.30 5.98 13.82
C HIS A 208 6.24 6.94 14.38
N LEU A 209 5.08 7.03 13.72
CA LEU A 209 3.97 7.80 14.28
C LEU A 209 3.51 7.19 15.61
N GLN A 210 2.82 7.98 16.42
CA GLN A 210 2.23 7.51 17.66
C GLN A 210 1.27 6.33 17.42
N ASP A 211 0.97 5.54 18.47
CA ASP A 211 -0.01 4.46 18.40
C ASP A 211 -1.42 5.02 18.09
N ALA A 212 -2.29 4.21 17.50
CA ALA A 212 -3.64 4.60 17.07
C ALA A 212 -4.42 5.36 18.15
N ALA A 213 -4.35 4.90 19.41
CA ALA A 213 -4.99 5.56 20.55
C ALA A 213 -4.56 7.02 20.77
N LYS A 214 -3.39 7.42 20.28
CA LYS A 214 -2.81 8.78 20.47
C LYS A 214 -2.69 9.55 19.16
N ARG A 215 -2.66 8.87 18.02
CA ARG A 215 -2.49 9.44 16.68
C ARG A 215 -3.72 10.23 16.21
N GLY A 216 -4.91 9.93 16.77
CA GLY A 216 -6.15 10.57 16.35
C GLY A 216 -6.51 10.22 14.90
N ASP A 217 -6.94 11.21 14.12
CA ASP A 217 -7.42 11.04 12.74
C ASP A 217 -6.41 11.44 11.65
N VAL A 218 -5.12 11.52 12.01
CA VAL A 218 -4.07 11.99 11.09
C VAL A 218 -3.98 11.15 9.81
N MET A 219 -4.16 9.82 9.90
CA MET A 219 -4.09 8.93 8.74
C MET A 219 -5.27 9.17 7.78
N GLU A 220 -6.48 9.29 8.33
CA GLU A 220 -7.69 9.59 7.58
C GLU A 220 -7.57 10.94 6.85
N LYS A 221 -7.16 11.99 7.56
CA LYS A 221 -6.93 13.33 6.99
C LYS A 221 -5.84 13.33 5.93
N SER A 222 -4.76 12.57 6.16
CA SER A 222 -3.65 12.42 5.21
C SER A 222 -4.12 11.77 3.90
N LEU A 223 -4.93 10.71 3.99
CA LEU A 223 -5.48 10.06 2.80
C LEU A 223 -6.44 11.00 2.06
N ARG A 224 -7.38 11.67 2.76
CA ARG A 224 -8.31 12.64 2.12
C ARG A 224 -7.55 13.74 1.39
N LYS A 225 -6.57 14.38 2.06
CA LYS A 225 -5.72 15.38 1.43
C LYS A 225 -4.99 14.84 0.19
N THR A 226 -4.44 13.64 0.28
CA THR A 226 -3.73 13.02 -0.84
C THR A 226 -4.67 12.74 -2.01
N LEU A 227 -5.87 12.22 -1.76
CA LEU A 227 -6.89 12.03 -2.80
C LEU A 227 -7.30 13.35 -3.46
N ASP A 228 -7.52 14.42 -2.67
CA ASP A 228 -7.85 15.75 -3.18
C ASP A 228 -6.76 16.35 -4.07
N LEU A 229 -5.51 16.06 -3.80
CA LEU A 229 -4.38 16.48 -4.64
C LEU A 229 -4.30 15.65 -5.92
N MET A 230 -4.39 14.32 -5.81
CA MET A 230 -4.06 13.40 -6.89
C MET A 230 -5.18 13.21 -7.91
N GLN A 231 -6.45 13.34 -7.52
CA GLN A 231 -7.59 13.27 -8.45
C GLN A 231 -7.58 14.35 -9.54
N LYS A 232 -6.76 15.39 -9.38
CA LYS A 232 -6.56 16.46 -10.39
C LYS A 232 -5.76 16.01 -11.60
N ASN A 233 -5.03 14.89 -11.48
CA ASN A 233 -4.25 14.35 -12.59
C ASN A 233 -5.15 13.50 -13.49
N GLU A 234 -5.31 13.90 -14.75
CA GLU A 234 -6.16 13.22 -15.74
C GLU A 234 -5.68 11.79 -16.05
N ASN A 235 -4.39 11.50 -15.85
CA ASN A 235 -3.82 10.16 -15.97
C ASN A 235 -4.12 9.27 -14.75
N GLY A 236 -4.72 9.84 -13.68
CA GLY A 236 -5.00 9.17 -12.44
C GLY A 236 -3.78 9.05 -11.52
N PHE A 237 -3.83 8.10 -10.59
CA PHE A 237 -2.83 8.00 -9.53
C PHE A 237 -2.58 6.57 -9.05
N PHE A 238 -1.48 6.41 -8.31
CA PHE A 238 -1.17 5.24 -7.49
C PHE A 238 -0.88 5.70 -6.07
N ILE A 239 -1.64 5.19 -5.11
CA ILE A 239 -1.42 5.39 -3.67
C ILE A 239 -1.11 4.05 -3.02
N MET A 240 0.00 3.97 -2.28
CA MET A 240 0.24 2.93 -1.28
C MET A 240 -0.02 3.53 0.10
N LEU A 241 -0.89 2.89 0.89
CA LEU A 241 -1.12 3.24 2.28
C LEU A 241 -0.87 2.03 3.16
N GLU A 242 -0.13 2.22 4.24
CA GLU A 242 0.24 1.16 5.16
C GLU A 242 -0.21 1.43 6.58
N GLY A 243 -0.89 0.44 7.17
CA GLY A 243 -1.10 0.29 8.61
C GLY A 243 0.07 -0.48 9.23
N SER A 244 1.22 0.17 9.37
CA SER A 244 2.50 -0.48 9.74
C SER A 244 2.51 -0.99 11.18
N LYS A 245 1.73 -0.37 12.07
CA LYS A 245 1.82 -0.67 13.51
C LYS A 245 0.95 -1.86 13.94
N ILE A 246 0.14 -2.43 13.06
CA ILE A 246 -0.57 -3.68 13.32
C ILE A 246 0.45 -4.78 13.63
N ASP A 247 1.51 -4.90 12.84
CA ASP A 247 2.62 -5.81 13.04
C ASP A 247 3.37 -5.55 14.35
N MET A 248 3.69 -4.29 14.62
CA MET A 248 4.44 -3.92 15.83
C MET A 248 3.71 -4.32 17.11
N GLU A 249 2.39 -4.12 17.18
CA GLU A 249 1.58 -4.54 18.33
C GLU A 249 1.38 -6.05 18.37
N ALA A 250 1.28 -6.71 17.20
CA ALA A 250 1.19 -8.18 17.12
C ALA A 250 2.50 -8.86 17.57
N HIS A 251 3.67 -8.29 17.25
CA HIS A 251 4.97 -8.75 17.79
C HIS A 251 5.03 -8.72 19.31
N LEU A 252 4.30 -7.82 19.94
CA LEU A 252 4.19 -7.71 21.40
C LEU A 252 3.04 -8.54 21.98
N ASN A 253 2.28 -9.25 21.14
CA ASN A 253 1.05 -9.98 21.50
C ASN A 253 0.03 -9.10 22.25
N LYS A 254 -0.03 -7.82 21.90
CA LYS A 254 -0.96 -6.84 22.48
C LYS A 254 -2.26 -6.80 21.69
N TYR A 255 -3.21 -7.61 22.09
CA TYR A 255 -4.46 -7.85 21.37
C TYR A 255 -5.26 -6.54 21.14
N ASP A 256 -5.54 -5.79 22.20
CA ASP A 256 -6.36 -4.59 22.12
C ASP A 256 -5.69 -3.49 21.28
N SER A 257 -4.39 -3.24 21.49
CA SER A 257 -3.64 -2.25 20.71
C SER A 257 -3.55 -2.64 19.23
N MET A 258 -3.37 -3.92 18.94
CA MET A 258 -3.38 -4.44 17.56
C MET A 258 -4.73 -4.20 16.89
N ILE A 259 -5.84 -4.44 17.60
CA ILE A 259 -7.20 -4.15 17.10
C ILE A 259 -7.37 -2.65 16.81
N GLU A 260 -6.92 -1.77 17.70
CA GLU A 260 -6.99 -0.33 17.49
C GLU A 260 -6.24 0.10 16.22
N GLU A 261 -5.07 -0.48 15.94
CA GLU A 261 -4.31 -0.23 14.71
C GLU A 261 -5.04 -0.77 13.46
N VAL A 262 -5.69 -1.95 13.54
CA VAL A 262 -6.52 -2.45 12.43
C VAL A 262 -7.72 -1.54 12.19
N LEU A 263 -8.36 -1.02 13.24
CA LEU A 263 -9.50 -0.11 13.11
C LEU A 263 -9.09 1.28 12.58
N ASP A 264 -7.89 1.77 12.91
CA ASP A 264 -7.34 2.98 12.30
C ASP A 264 -7.10 2.78 10.79
N PHE A 265 -6.52 1.65 10.42
CA PHE A 265 -6.34 1.26 9.01
C PHE A 265 -7.69 1.10 8.29
N GLU A 266 -8.69 0.46 8.92
CA GLU A 266 -10.05 0.31 8.40
C GLU A 266 -10.70 1.66 8.06
N ARG A 267 -10.53 2.69 8.89
CA ARG A 267 -11.05 4.03 8.60
C ARG A 267 -10.46 4.59 7.30
N CYS A 268 -9.20 4.30 7.00
CA CYS A 268 -8.59 4.66 5.71
C CYS A 268 -9.17 3.82 4.55
N VAL A 269 -9.39 2.51 4.76
CA VAL A 269 -10.05 1.66 3.75
C VAL A 269 -11.44 2.18 3.42
N LYS A 270 -12.21 2.61 4.42
CA LYS A 270 -13.55 3.19 4.23
C LYS A 270 -13.50 4.47 3.38
N ILE A 271 -12.53 5.36 3.61
CA ILE A 271 -12.33 6.55 2.78
C ILE A 271 -12.03 6.18 1.33
N ALA A 272 -11.13 5.20 1.12
CA ALA A 272 -10.81 4.69 -0.21
C ALA A 272 -12.04 4.09 -0.91
N PHE A 273 -12.86 3.35 -0.16
CA PHE A 273 -14.10 2.75 -0.66
C PHE A 273 -15.13 3.81 -1.07
N GLU A 274 -15.34 4.83 -0.25
CA GLU A 274 -16.22 5.97 -0.57
C GLU A 274 -15.75 6.67 -1.84
N PHE A 275 -14.44 6.94 -1.95
CA PHE A 275 -13.85 7.54 -3.14
C PHE A 275 -14.07 6.68 -4.39
N ALA A 276 -13.85 5.36 -4.31
CA ALA A 276 -13.99 4.47 -5.47
C ALA A 276 -15.44 4.33 -5.94
N LYS A 277 -16.44 4.43 -5.05
CA LYS A 277 -17.85 4.45 -5.45
C LYS A 277 -18.20 5.68 -6.30
N GLU A 278 -17.57 6.82 -6.03
CA GLU A 278 -17.75 8.06 -6.77
C GLU A 278 -16.86 8.12 -8.03
N ASN A 279 -15.77 7.34 -8.06
CA ASN A 279 -14.78 7.31 -9.12
C ASN A 279 -14.59 5.89 -9.68
N PRO A 280 -15.46 5.44 -10.60
CA PRO A 280 -15.58 4.03 -11.01
C PRO A 280 -14.31 3.46 -11.69
N ASN A 281 -13.39 4.30 -12.17
CA ASN A 281 -12.10 3.86 -12.73
C ASN A 281 -11.02 3.61 -11.64
N THR A 282 -11.44 3.35 -10.40
CA THR A 282 -10.58 3.11 -9.26
C THR A 282 -10.57 1.63 -8.88
N LEU A 283 -9.37 1.09 -8.68
CA LEU A 283 -9.12 -0.23 -8.09
C LEU A 283 -8.66 -0.04 -6.65
N ILE A 284 -9.28 -0.76 -5.73
CA ILE A 284 -8.81 -0.93 -4.35
C ILE A 284 -8.35 -2.36 -4.15
N VAL A 285 -7.16 -2.53 -3.58
CA VAL A 285 -6.66 -3.82 -3.10
C VAL A 285 -6.20 -3.65 -1.66
N VAL A 286 -6.75 -4.46 -0.75
CA VAL A 286 -6.37 -4.53 0.68
C VAL A 286 -5.73 -5.90 0.91
N THR A 287 -4.55 -5.94 1.50
CA THR A 287 -3.86 -7.20 1.84
C THR A 287 -2.86 -6.96 2.98
N ALA A 288 -2.05 -7.96 3.27
CA ALA A 288 -0.90 -7.88 4.16
C ALA A 288 0.35 -8.40 3.46
N ASP A 289 1.51 -8.06 3.98
CA ASP A 289 2.80 -8.60 3.51
C ASP A 289 3.12 -9.96 4.17
N HIS A 290 2.67 -10.22 5.38
CA HIS A 290 2.69 -11.49 6.13
C HIS A 290 1.67 -11.48 7.28
N GLU A 291 1.63 -12.57 8.07
CA GLU A 291 0.96 -12.67 9.36
C GLU A 291 1.99 -12.58 10.50
N THR A 292 1.62 -12.00 11.64
CA THR A 292 2.47 -11.84 12.82
C THR A 292 1.79 -12.36 14.07
N GLY A 293 2.57 -13.06 14.93
CA GLY A 293 2.17 -13.51 16.25
C GLY A 293 1.48 -14.88 16.27
N GLY A 294 1.04 -15.40 15.14
CA GLY A 294 0.28 -16.65 15.07
C GLY A 294 -0.99 -16.58 15.93
N LEU A 295 -1.76 -15.49 15.77
CA LEU A 295 -2.99 -15.26 16.51
C LEU A 295 -4.03 -16.33 16.16
N THR A 296 -4.65 -16.90 17.18
CA THR A 296 -5.84 -17.74 17.10
C THR A 296 -6.91 -17.22 18.05
N LEU A 297 -8.17 -17.53 17.74
CA LEU A 297 -9.34 -17.05 18.47
C LEU A 297 -10.17 -18.23 18.99
N PRO A 298 -9.65 -19.03 19.96
CA PRO A 298 -10.39 -20.13 20.53
C PRO A 298 -11.62 -19.64 21.29
N ALA A 299 -12.65 -20.48 21.33
CA ALA A 299 -13.89 -20.21 22.04
C ALA A 299 -13.65 -19.94 23.54
N LYS A 300 -14.36 -18.96 24.09
CA LYS A 300 -14.43 -18.65 25.52
C LYS A 300 -15.87 -18.26 25.82
N ASP A 301 -16.61 -19.17 26.46
CA ASP A 301 -18.05 -19.00 26.71
C ASP A 301 -18.83 -18.68 25.41
N ASN A 302 -19.46 -17.52 25.33
CA ASN A 302 -20.15 -17.02 24.13
C ASN A 302 -19.30 -16.06 23.30
N ASP A 303 -17.99 -16.01 23.52
CA ASP A 303 -17.04 -15.09 22.90
C ASP A 303 -15.76 -15.82 22.47
N VAL A 304 -14.76 -15.08 22.02
CA VAL A 304 -13.44 -15.58 21.70
C VAL A 304 -12.41 -15.07 22.70
N LYS A 305 -11.32 -15.81 22.84
CA LYS A 305 -10.12 -15.38 23.57
C LYS A 305 -8.95 -15.33 22.62
N ASP A 306 -8.16 -14.28 22.69
CA ASP A 306 -6.90 -14.23 21.98
C ASP A 306 -5.91 -15.28 22.48
N LYS A 307 -5.23 -15.93 21.56
CA LYS A 307 -4.12 -16.83 21.87
C LYS A 307 -3.04 -16.69 20.80
N TRP A 308 -1.84 -16.38 21.24
CA TRP A 308 -0.67 -16.16 20.39
C TRP A 308 0.28 -17.36 20.48
N THR A 309 0.93 -17.69 19.38
CA THR A 309 1.86 -18.84 19.32
C THR A 309 3.32 -18.41 19.25
N THR A 310 3.60 -17.18 18.88
CA THR A 310 4.95 -16.64 18.72
C THR A 310 4.97 -15.11 18.90
N LEU A 311 6.16 -14.53 19.00
CA LEU A 311 6.41 -13.09 18.88
C LEU A 311 6.95 -12.73 17.49
N ASN A 312 6.94 -13.67 16.54
CA ASN A 312 7.51 -13.49 15.21
C ASN A 312 6.43 -13.66 14.13
N HIS A 313 6.82 -13.47 12.87
CA HIS A 313 5.96 -13.73 11.73
C HIS A 313 5.65 -15.22 11.60
N THR A 314 4.55 -15.55 10.92
CA THR A 314 4.21 -16.91 10.53
C THR A 314 4.11 -17.07 9.02
N GLY A 315 4.12 -18.31 8.56
CA GLY A 315 3.99 -18.65 7.13
C GLY A 315 2.55 -18.85 6.65
N VAL A 316 1.57 -18.41 7.44
CA VAL A 316 0.15 -18.55 7.08
C VAL A 316 -0.18 -17.58 5.94
N PRO A 317 -0.89 -18.00 4.87
CA PRO A 317 -1.36 -17.09 3.83
C PRO A 317 -2.24 -15.98 4.41
N VAL A 318 -2.12 -14.77 3.87
CA VAL A 318 -2.89 -13.61 4.31
C VAL A 318 -4.06 -13.31 3.36
N PRO A 319 -5.13 -12.66 3.83
CA PRO A 319 -6.27 -12.34 3.00
C PRO A 319 -5.96 -11.25 1.97
N ILE A 320 -6.71 -11.29 0.86
CA ILE A 320 -6.80 -10.22 -0.13
C ILE A 320 -8.26 -9.83 -0.22
N PHE A 321 -8.57 -8.55 -0.13
CA PHE A 321 -9.90 -8.00 -0.40
C PHE A 321 -9.77 -6.97 -1.50
N SER A 322 -10.70 -6.98 -2.48
CA SER A 322 -10.61 -6.05 -3.59
C SER A 322 -11.97 -5.52 -4.04
N PHE A 323 -11.97 -4.26 -4.46
CA PHE A 323 -13.15 -3.54 -4.91
C PHE A 323 -12.84 -2.63 -6.11
N GLY A 324 -13.84 -2.41 -6.94
CA GLY A 324 -13.79 -1.48 -8.06
C GLY A 324 -13.33 -2.13 -9.36
N MET A 325 -12.81 -1.33 -10.27
CA MET A 325 -12.45 -1.77 -11.62
C MET A 325 -11.30 -2.78 -11.60
N GLY A 326 -11.50 -3.96 -12.21
CA GLY A 326 -10.51 -5.03 -12.28
C GLY A 326 -10.34 -5.83 -11.00
N ALA A 327 -11.16 -5.59 -9.97
CA ALA A 327 -11.07 -6.25 -8.66
C ALA A 327 -11.26 -7.76 -8.72
N GLU A 328 -12.01 -8.28 -9.70
CA GLU A 328 -12.22 -9.73 -9.93
C GLU A 328 -10.92 -10.50 -10.17
N ASN A 329 -9.85 -9.81 -10.56
CA ASN A 329 -8.54 -10.42 -10.76
C ASN A 329 -7.83 -10.86 -9.48
N PHE A 330 -8.34 -10.49 -8.30
CA PHE A 330 -7.69 -10.76 -7.01
C PHE A 330 -8.35 -11.88 -6.21
N THR A 331 -9.08 -12.76 -6.88
CA THR A 331 -9.72 -13.96 -6.30
C THR A 331 -8.83 -15.19 -6.34
N GLY A 332 -9.13 -16.17 -5.47
CA GLY A 332 -8.38 -17.43 -5.37
C GLY A 332 -7.10 -17.33 -4.58
N VAL A 333 -6.21 -18.32 -4.73
CA VAL A 333 -4.92 -18.37 -4.04
C VAL A 333 -3.80 -17.97 -5.02
N MET A 334 -2.98 -17.01 -4.63
CA MET A 334 -1.88 -16.52 -5.46
C MET A 334 -0.61 -16.25 -4.67
N GLN A 335 0.52 -16.10 -5.35
CA GLN A 335 1.74 -15.62 -4.73
C GLN A 335 1.67 -14.10 -4.52
N ASN A 336 2.24 -13.57 -3.45
CA ASN A 336 2.24 -12.12 -3.19
C ASN A 336 2.80 -11.30 -4.36
N LYS A 337 3.84 -11.78 -5.05
CA LYS A 337 4.40 -11.14 -6.25
C LYS A 337 3.40 -11.02 -7.42
N ASP A 338 2.39 -11.88 -7.47
CA ASP A 338 1.41 -11.87 -8.57
C ASP A 338 0.37 -10.75 -8.37
N ILE A 339 0.17 -10.28 -7.14
CA ILE A 339 -0.65 -9.10 -6.84
C ILE A 339 -0.09 -7.88 -7.58
N ALA A 340 1.21 -7.59 -7.43
CA ALA A 340 1.85 -6.48 -8.12
C ALA A 340 1.75 -6.60 -9.65
N LYS A 341 1.96 -7.80 -10.20
CA LYS A 341 1.85 -8.03 -11.65
C LYS A 341 0.44 -7.76 -12.17
N ARG A 342 -0.59 -8.19 -11.43
CA ARG A 342 -2.00 -7.95 -11.79
C ARG A 342 -2.33 -6.46 -11.73
N ILE A 343 -1.92 -5.74 -10.68
CA ILE A 343 -2.08 -4.29 -10.57
C ILE A 343 -1.39 -3.60 -11.76
N LEU A 344 -0.13 -3.94 -12.05
CA LEU A 344 0.63 -3.34 -13.15
C LEU A 344 -0.05 -3.55 -14.52
N ASN A 345 -0.58 -4.75 -14.76
CA ASN A 345 -1.27 -5.05 -16.02
C ASN A 345 -2.59 -4.28 -16.16
N LEU A 346 -3.29 -4.00 -15.06
CA LEU A 346 -4.53 -3.22 -15.06
C LEU A 346 -4.28 -1.70 -15.20
N MET A 347 -3.10 -1.21 -14.82
CA MET A 347 -2.72 0.21 -14.98
C MET A 347 -2.27 0.56 -16.39
N LYS A 348 -1.93 -0.44 -17.22
CA LYS A 348 -1.49 -0.25 -18.63
C LYS A 348 -2.69 -0.11 -19.56
#